data_70e01206df40b0a668503b4c813db2e9
#
_entry.id   70e01206df40b0a668503b4c813db2e9
#
_cell.length_a   1.000
_cell.length_b   1.000
_cell.length_c   1.000
_cell.angle_alpha   90.00
_cell.angle_beta   90.00
_cell.angle_gamma   90.00
#
_symmetry.space_group_name_H-M   'P 1'
#
loop_
_entity.id
_entity.type
_entity.pdbx_description
1 polymer ?
#
loop_
_entity_poly.entity_id
_entity_poly.type
_entity_poly.pdbx_seq_one_letter_code
_entity_poly.pdbx_strand_id
1 'polypeptide(L)'
;MKNILFYTLISSIFIISITPCKAQKVSSEDKIKKILYFNPEVEPYIEEIKEPTNHAFFSAVSDKFSTLRKNKMLRSDVDLVYDSIDAKTIMEYSKNNDADFVVVPKVKYFKVGIGKYVFSNQVVVSMKLFDADGNLITSSSYDTYKKNMRLLGTAANSIKIGTNGAMKEIIKELRKLKNASAATL
;
A
#
# COMPACT_ATOMS: atom_id res chain seq x y z
N MET A 1 -34.70 58.57 -35.11
CA MET A 1 -34.91 57.98 -33.75
C MET A 1 -35.03 56.47 -33.72
N LYS A 2 -35.34 55.74 -34.80
CA LYS A 2 -35.40 54.27 -34.79
C LYS A 2 -34.03 53.51 -34.66
N ASN A 3 -32.92 54.13 -35.10
CA ASN A 3 -31.61 53.45 -35.09
C ASN A 3 -30.94 53.53 -33.75
N ILE A 4 -31.25 54.48 -32.88
CA ILE A 4 -30.62 54.61 -31.55
C ILE A 4 -31.13 53.53 -30.60
N LEU A 5 -32.41 53.16 -30.72
CA LEU A 5 -33.00 52.07 -29.91
C LEU A 5 -32.43 50.69 -30.25
N PHE A 6 -32.00 50.48 -31.48
CA PHE A 6 -31.41 49.18 -31.92
C PHE A 6 -30.01 48.98 -31.38
N TYR A 7 -29.18 50.02 -31.32
CA TYR A 7 -27.83 49.95 -30.75
C TYR A 7 -27.81 49.80 -29.22
N THR A 8 -28.80 50.37 -28.51
CA THR A 8 -28.92 50.19 -27.06
C THR A 8 -29.36 48.76 -26.68
N LEU A 9 -30.15 48.09 -27.53
CA LEU A 9 -30.56 46.69 -27.32
C LEU A 9 -29.43 45.71 -27.54
N ILE A 10 -28.53 45.95 -28.52
CA ILE A 10 -27.36 45.09 -28.80
C ILE A 10 -26.30 45.26 -27.72
N SER A 11 -26.11 46.45 -27.15
CA SER A 11 -25.15 46.70 -26.07
C SER A 11 -25.52 46.02 -24.76
N SER A 12 -26.82 45.85 -24.48
CA SER A 12 -27.27 45.17 -23.23
C SER A 12 -27.14 43.66 -23.26
N ILE A 13 -27.05 43.04 -24.45
CA ILE A 13 -26.91 41.56 -24.58
C ILE A 13 -25.46 41.12 -24.35
N PHE A 14 -24.46 42.01 -24.50
CA PHE A 14 -23.03 41.64 -24.37
C PHE A 14 -22.50 41.66 -22.92
N ILE A 15 -23.25 42.17 -21.95
CA ILE A 15 -22.81 42.30 -20.54
C ILE A 15 -23.12 41.05 -19.68
N ILE A 16 -23.91 40.09 -20.18
CA ILE A 16 -24.40 38.95 -19.36
C ILE A 16 -23.49 37.71 -19.40
N SER A 17 -22.39 37.73 -20.16
CA SER A 17 -21.58 36.51 -20.40
C SER A 17 -20.27 36.42 -19.63
N ILE A 18 -20.01 37.25 -18.64
CA ILE A 18 -18.84 37.09 -17.77
C ILE A 18 -19.29 36.50 -16.43
N THR A 19 -19.81 35.29 -16.45
CA THR A 19 -19.85 34.49 -15.23
C THR A 19 -18.41 34.09 -14.93
N PRO A 20 -17.80 34.50 -13.79
CA PRO A 20 -16.51 33.95 -13.41
C PRO A 20 -16.71 32.47 -13.24
N CYS A 21 -16.13 31.68 -14.14
CA CYS A 21 -15.96 30.25 -13.95
C CYS A 21 -15.14 30.10 -12.66
N LYS A 22 -15.81 29.86 -11.53
CA LYS A 22 -15.13 29.46 -10.30
C LYS A 22 -14.43 28.18 -10.65
N ALA A 23 -13.09 28.26 -10.89
CA ALA A 23 -12.26 27.09 -10.97
C ALA A 23 -12.56 26.28 -9.71
N GLN A 24 -13.22 25.14 -9.88
CA GLN A 24 -13.43 24.19 -8.81
C GLN A 24 -12.05 23.86 -8.27
N LYS A 25 -11.76 24.31 -7.05
CA LYS A 25 -10.56 23.95 -6.32
C LYS A 25 -10.60 22.43 -6.27
N VAL A 26 -9.85 21.78 -7.17
CA VAL A 26 -9.66 20.33 -7.12
C VAL A 26 -9.08 20.06 -5.75
N SER A 27 -9.91 19.55 -4.87
CA SER A 27 -9.46 19.24 -3.52
C SER A 27 -8.36 18.20 -3.66
N SER A 28 -7.22 18.45 -3.08
CA SER A 28 -6.08 17.52 -3.03
C SER A 28 -6.42 16.19 -2.32
N GLU A 29 -7.67 16.05 -1.87
CA GLU A 29 -8.17 14.88 -1.12
C GLU A 29 -8.39 13.62 -1.95
N ASP A 30 -8.42 13.69 -3.29
CA ASP A 30 -8.81 12.55 -4.12
C ASP A 30 -7.65 11.82 -4.82
N LYS A 31 -6.41 12.18 -4.51
CA LYS A 31 -5.26 11.45 -5.09
C LYS A 31 -5.21 10.02 -4.54
N ILE A 32 -5.38 9.03 -5.42
CA ILE A 32 -5.19 7.61 -5.09
C ILE A 32 -3.72 7.40 -4.74
N LYS A 33 -3.44 6.91 -3.53
CA LYS A 33 -2.09 6.59 -3.09
C LYS A 33 -1.66 5.24 -3.66
N LYS A 34 -0.48 5.21 -4.27
CA LYS A 34 0.12 4.01 -4.84
C LYS A 34 1.11 3.42 -3.85
N ILE A 35 0.94 2.14 -3.53
CA ILE A 35 1.78 1.43 -2.57
C ILE A 35 2.42 0.25 -3.28
N LEU A 36 3.74 0.28 -3.42
CA LEU A 36 4.54 -0.77 -4.04
C LEU A 36 4.88 -1.83 -3.00
N TYR A 37 4.55 -3.08 -3.29
CA TYR A 37 4.89 -4.25 -2.49
C TYR A 37 5.94 -5.09 -3.22
N PHE A 38 7.05 -5.38 -2.54
CA PHE A 38 8.05 -6.34 -2.99
C PHE A 38 7.62 -7.77 -2.67
N ASN A 39 8.29 -8.75 -3.32
CA ASN A 39 8.17 -10.14 -2.91
C ASN A 39 8.65 -10.30 -1.46
N PRO A 40 7.96 -11.11 -0.63
CA PRO A 40 8.43 -11.39 0.71
C PRO A 40 9.76 -12.17 0.70
N GLU A 41 10.73 -11.71 1.49
CA GLU A 41 11.88 -12.55 1.84
C GLU A 41 11.39 -13.77 2.62
N VAL A 42 11.78 -14.96 2.20
CA VAL A 42 11.37 -16.23 2.82
C VAL A 42 12.51 -16.80 3.65
N GLU A 43 12.27 -17.01 4.95
CA GLU A 43 13.24 -17.60 5.87
C GLU A 43 12.67 -18.90 6.50
N PRO A 44 13.37 -20.05 6.46
CA PRO A 44 14.62 -20.27 5.74
C PRO A 44 14.42 -20.20 4.22
N TYR A 45 15.49 -19.84 3.50
CA TYR A 45 15.43 -19.84 2.04
C TYR A 45 15.34 -21.28 1.53
N ILE A 46 14.20 -21.59 0.91
CA ILE A 46 13.90 -22.87 0.26
C ILE A 46 13.10 -22.54 -0.98
N GLU A 47 13.64 -22.91 -2.15
CA GLU A 47 13.06 -22.51 -3.44
C GLU A 47 11.61 -22.98 -3.61
N GLU A 48 11.32 -24.22 -3.16
CA GLU A 48 10.02 -24.87 -3.32
C GLU A 48 8.89 -24.15 -2.55
N ILE A 49 9.22 -23.41 -1.48
CA ILE A 49 8.22 -22.68 -0.69
C ILE A 49 8.10 -21.21 -1.08
N LYS A 50 9.01 -20.69 -1.89
CA LYS A 50 9.06 -19.26 -2.25
C LYS A 50 7.81 -18.85 -3.02
N GLU A 51 7.53 -19.51 -4.14
CA GLU A 51 6.38 -19.15 -4.97
C GLU A 51 5.02 -19.38 -4.26
N PRO A 52 4.78 -20.50 -3.55
CA PRO A 52 3.59 -20.63 -2.73
C PRO A 52 3.43 -19.55 -1.66
N THR A 53 4.56 -19.09 -1.08
CA THR A 53 4.56 -17.99 -0.09
C THR A 53 4.16 -16.68 -0.74
N ASN A 54 4.77 -16.33 -1.88
CA ASN A 54 4.46 -15.14 -2.65
C ASN A 54 2.97 -15.11 -3.01
N HIS A 55 2.45 -16.22 -3.53
CA HIS A 55 1.04 -16.33 -3.90
C HIS A 55 0.10 -16.10 -2.70
N ALA A 56 0.37 -16.76 -1.56
CA ALA A 56 -0.46 -16.61 -0.37
C ALA A 56 -0.39 -15.19 0.21
N PHE A 57 0.81 -14.59 0.21
CA PHE A 57 1.04 -13.23 0.66
C PHE A 57 0.27 -12.23 -0.20
N PHE A 58 0.47 -12.23 -1.52
CA PHE A 58 -0.18 -11.28 -2.41
C PHE A 58 -1.69 -11.48 -2.51
N SER A 59 -2.20 -12.71 -2.36
CA SER A 59 -3.62 -12.95 -2.22
C SER A 59 -4.20 -12.19 -1.02
N ALA A 60 -3.55 -12.27 0.15
CA ALA A 60 -4.01 -11.57 1.34
C ALA A 60 -3.92 -10.04 1.22
N VAL A 61 -2.84 -9.54 0.60
CA VAL A 61 -2.68 -8.09 0.32
C VAL A 61 -3.79 -7.62 -0.62
N SER A 62 -4.04 -8.32 -1.71
CA SER A 62 -5.08 -7.99 -2.70
C SER A 62 -6.47 -7.98 -2.07
N ASP A 63 -6.81 -9.01 -1.28
CA ASP A 63 -8.08 -9.10 -0.56
C ASP A 63 -8.29 -7.88 0.35
N LYS A 64 -7.21 -7.40 1.00
CA LYS A 64 -7.28 -6.24 1.86
C LYS A 64 -7.44 -4.93 1.08
N PHE A 65 -6.73 -4.80 -0.06
CA PHE A 65 -6.82 -3.60 -0.91
C PHE A 65 -8.17 -3.47 -1.59
N SER A 66 -8.88 -4.56 -1.88
CA SER A 66 -10.25 -4.51 -2.42
C SER A 66 -11.20 -3.70 -1.53
N THR A 67 -10.89 -3.60 -0.23
CA THR A 67 -11.66 -2.83 0.77
C THR A 67 -11.17 -1.38 0.94
N LEU A 68 -10.03 -0.99 0.32
CA LEU A 68 -9.36 0.31 0.49
C LEU A 68 -9.51 1.16 -0.78
N ARG A 69 -10.64 1.83 -0.96
CA ARG A 69 -11.02 2.57 -2.18
C ARG A 69 -10.01 3.65 -2.64
N LYS A 70 -9.19 4.19 -1.74
CA LYS A 70 -8.26 5.31 -2.03
C LYS A 70 -6.80 4.88 -2.12
N ASN A 71 -6.51 3.58 -2.14
CA ASN A 71 -5.15 3.06 -2.27
C ASN A 71 -5.10 2.07 -3.44
N LYS A 72 -4.02 2.13 -4.22
CA LYS A 72 -3.72 1.18 -5.29
C LYS A 72 -2.49 0.37 -4.92
N MET A 73 -2.60 -0.95 -4.95
CA MET A 73 -1.47 -1.84 -4.82
C MET A 73 -0.71 -1.92 -6.15
N LEU A 74 0.60 -1.79 -6.07
CA LEU A 74 1.55 -2.16 -7.12
C LEU A 74 2.36 -3.35 -6.61
N ARG A 75 2.69 -4.29 -7.48
CA ARG A 75 3.54 -5.43 -7.16
C ARG A 75 4.87 -5.30 -7.89
N SER A 76 5.96 -5.57 -7.18
CA SER A 76 7.29 -5.78 -7.75
C SER A 76 7.66 -7.24 -7.60
N ASP A 77 8.19 -7.84 -8.66
CA ASP A 77 8.69 -9.22 -8.65
C ASP A 77 10.17 -9.30 -8.22
N VAL A 78 10.72 -8.20 -7.69
CA VAL A 78 12.08 -8.13 -7.17
C VAL A 78 12.14 -8.63 -5.73
N ASP A 79 13.16 -9.38 -5.42
CA ASP A 79 13.47 -9.84 -4.08
C ASP A 79 14.43 -8.85 -3.41
N LEU A 80 14.07 -8.36 -2.24
CA LEU A 80 14.93 -7.52 -1.40
C LEU A 80 15.23 -8.24 -0.08
N VAL A 81 16.44 -8.05 0.43
CA VAL A 81 16.81 -8.55 1.76
C VAL A 81 16.26 -7.62 2.82
N TYR A 82 15.30 -8.09 3.60
CA TYR A 82 14.52 -7.30 4.57
C TYR A 82 15.39 -6.54 5.57
N ASP A 83 16.47 -7.14 6.05
CA ASP A 83 17.29 -6.56 7.12
C ASP A 83 18.37 -5.59 6.60
N SER A 84 18.73 -5.64 5.30
CA SER A 84 19.79 -4.83 4.69
C SER A 84 19.32 -3.83 3.62
N ILE A 85 18.07 -3.36 3.73
CA ILE A 85 17.50 -2.42 2.78
C ILE A 85 18.08 -1.02 3.02
N ASP A 86 18.59 -0.39 1.98
CA ASP A 86 19.03 1.01 2.02
C ASP A 86 17.97 1.96 1.45
N ALA A 87 18.00 3.22 1.91
CA ALA A 87 17.05 4.26 1.51
C ALA A 87 17.12 4.59 0.01
N LYS A 88 18.32 4.50 -0.59
CA LYS A 88 18.53 4.81 -2.01
C LYS A 88 17.81 3.81 -2.91
N THR A 89 17.89 2.53 -2.59
CA THR A 89 17.18 1.47 -3.28
C THR A 89 15.66 1.70 -3.22
N ILE A 90 15.13 2.01 -2.05
CA ILE A 90 13.69 2.31 -1.90
C ILE A 90 13.27 3.51 -2.73
N MET A 91 14.02 4.60 -2.68
CA MET A 91 13.75 5.83 -3.44
C MET A 91 13.76 5.56 -4.96
N GLU A 92 14.72 4.77 -5.45
CA GLU A 92 14.81 4.41 -6.87
C GLU A 92 13.58 3.61 -7.33
N TYR A 93 13.21 2.57 -6.59
CA TYR A 93 12.02 1.77 -6.93
C TYR A 93 10.72 2.57 -6.80
N SER A 94 10.59 3.43 -5.79
CA SER A 94 9.46 4.33 -5.63
C SER A 94 9.30 5.24 -6.83
N LYS A 95 10.38 5.90 -7.25
CA LYS A 95 10.39 6.80 -8.41
C LYS A 95 10.06 6.08 -9.71
N ASN A 96 10.68 4.91 -9.95
CA ASN A 96 10.49 4.16 -11.20
C ASN A 96 9.06 3.62 -11.34
N ASN A 97 8.34 3.39 -10.23
CA ASN A 97 6.98 2.88 -10.22
C ASN A 97 5.93 3.97 -9.91
N ASP A 98 6.33 5.23 -9.78
CA ASP A 98 5.44 6.33 -9.36
C ASP A 98 4.64 5.95 -8.10
N ALA A 99 5.34 5.39 -7.09
CA ALA A 99 4.76 4.94 -5.85
C ALA A 99 4.90 6.00 -4.75
N ASP A 100 3.82 6.22 -3.99
CA ASP A 100 3.85 7.12 -2.83
C ASP A 100 4.47 6.44 -1.59
N PHE A 101 4.34 5.12 -1.51
CA PHE A 101 4.86 4.30 -0.41
C PHE A 101 5.41 2.97 -0.92
N VAL A 102 6.32 2.40 -0.15
CA VAL A 102 6.95 1.11 -0.43
C VAL A 102 6.83 0.20 0.78
N VAL A 103 6.44 -1.05 0.56
CA VAL A 103 6.38 -2.09 1.59
C VAL A 103 7.34 -3.21 1.25
N VAL A 104 8.23 -3.50 2.18
CA VAL A 104 9.14 -4.65 2.07
C VAL A 104 8.75 -5.69 3.12
N PRO A 105 8.31 -6.89 2.69
CA PRO A 105 7.84 -7.94 3.58
C PRO A 105 8.90 -9.02 3.81
N LYS A 106 8.74 -9.75 4.94
CA LYS A 106 9.46 -10.97 5.27
C LYS A 106 8.51 -12.01 5.85
N VAL A 107 8.64 -13.24 5.42
CA VAL A 107 7.90 -14.39 5.97
C VAL A 107 8.89 -15.38 6.54
N LYS A 108 8.87 -15.54 7.87
CA LYS A 108 9.71 -16.48 8.59
C LYS A 108 8.88 -17.67 9.05
N TYR A 109 9.29 -18.85 8.62
CA TYR A 109 8.70 -20.12 9.05
C TYR A 109 9.34 -20.61 10.33
N PHE A 110 8.52 -21.12 11.24
CA PHE A 110 9.03 -21.84 12.41
C PHE A 110 9.38 -23.27 12.05
N LYS A 111 10.54 -23.74 12.48
CA LYS A 111 10.88 -25.16 12.51
C LYS A 111 10.30 -25.72 13.79
N VAL A 112 9.22 -26.48 13.74
CA VAL A 112 8.75 -27.30 14.87
C VAL A 112 9.26 -28.71 14.63
N GLY A 113 10.23 -29.15 15.45
CA GLY A 113 11.06 -30.23 15.20
C GLY A 113 10.71 -31.58 15.66
N ILE A 114 10.50 -32.61 14.96
CA ILE A 114 11.04 -33.97 15.10
C ILE A 114 11.33 -34.45 13.67
N GLY A 115 12.62 -34.50 13.29
CA GLY A 115 13.04 -34.91 11.96
C GLY A 115 13.47 -33.79 11.04
N LYS A 116 14.18 -34.14 9.99
CA LYS A 116 14.98 -33.24 9.15
C LYS A 116 14.21 -32.18 8.37
N TYR A 117 12.86 -32.25 8.28
CA TYR A 117 12.04 -31.43 7.38
C TYR A 117 10.58 -31.17 7.84
N VAL A 118 10.30 -31.07 9.11
CA VAL A 118 8.94 -30.67 9.52
C VAL A 118 8.88 -29.16 9.65
N PHE A 119 8.35 -28.51 8.61
CA PHE A 119 7.96 -27.09 8.71
C PHE A 119 6.67 -26.98 9.51
N SER A 120 6.68 -26.15 10.53
CA SER A 120 5.43 -25.74 11.15
C SER A 120 4.60 -24.95 10.13
N ASN A 121 3.31 -25.16 10.14
CA ASN A 121 2.36 -24.31 9.40
C ASN A 121 2.30 -22.87 9.96
N GLN A 122 3.15 -22.54 10.93
CA GLN A 122 3.16 -21.27 11.63
C GLN A 122 4.27 -20.39 11.10
N VAL A 123 3.95 -19.09 10.98
CA VAL A 123 4.86 -18.11 10.41
C VAL A 123 4.84 -16.81 11.23
N VAL A 124 5.93 -16.07 11.15
CA VAL A 124 5.96 -14.64 11.46
C VAL A 124 5.96 -13.89 10.14
N VAL A 125 5.02 -12.99 9.95
CA VAL A 125 5.01 -12.05 8.82
C VAL A 125 5.41 -10.68 9.33
N SER A 126 6.51 -10.15 8.80
CA SER A 126 7.02 -8.81 9.12
C SER A 126 6.95 -7.91 7.89
N MET A 127 6.69 -6.62 8.09
CA MET A 127 6.63 -5.61 7.02
C MET A 127 7.30 -4.33 7.48
N LYS A 128 8.06 -3.69 6.58
CA LYS A 128 8.56 -2.33 6.72
C LYS A 128 7.85 -1.44 5.72
N LEU A 129 7.30 -0.30 6.17
CA LEU A 129 6.70 0.72 5.32
C LEU A 129 7.66 1.90 5.22
N PHE A 130 7.95 2.31 3.99
CA PHE A 130 8.79 3.47 3.68
C PHE A 130 7.97 4.50 2.91
N ASP A 131 8.38 5.77 3.00
CA ASP A 131 7.93 6.82 2.08
C ASP A 131 8.68 6.76 0.74
N ALA A 132 8.32 7.66 -0.18
CA ALA A 132 8.95 7.75 -1.49
C ALA A 132 10.43 8.17 -1.44
N ASP A 133 10.85 8.82 -0.36
CA ASP A 133 12.22 9.29 -0.14
C ASP A 133 13.10 8.24 0.56
N GLY A 134 12.56 7.06 0.85
CA GLY A 134 13.26 5.94 1.48
C GLY A 134 13.32 6.01 3.01
N ASN A 135 12.58 6.93 3.66
CA ASN A 135 12.52 6.99 5.10
C ASN A 135 11.59 5.91 5.66
N LEU A 136 12.03 5.18 6.66
CA LEU A 136 11.21 4.20 7.36
C LEU A 136 10.12 4.90 8.16
N ILE A 137 8.85 4.66 7.81
CA ILE A 137 7.69 5.19 8.53
C ILE A 137 7.34 4.30 9.71
N THR A 138 7.22 2.99 9.47
CA THR A 138 6.87 2.02 10.51
C THR A 138 7.31 0.61 10.13
N SER A 139 7.45 -0.22 11.13
CA SER A 139 7.60 -1.66 10.97
C SER A 139 6.51 -2.38 11.75
N SER A 140 6.01 -3.48 11.19
CA SER A 140 5.01 -4.33 11.83
C SER A 140 5.43 -5.77 11.78
N SER A 141 4.96 -6.56 12.74
CA SER A 141 5.19 -8.00 12.78
C SER A 141 3.99 -8.71 13.39
N TYR A 142 3.60 -9.81 12.77
CA TYR A 142 2.51 -10.65 13.28
C TYR A 142 2.97 -12.11 13.39
N ASP A 143 3.00 -12.59 14.62
CA ASP A 143 3.39 -13.94 14.97
C ASP A 143 2.12 -14.81 15.08
N THR A 144 1.93 -15.72 14.11
CA THR A 144 0.76 -16.61 14.09
C THR A 144 0.84 -17.69 15.16
N TYR A 145 2.04 -18.08 15.61
CA TYR A 145 2.22 -19.02 16.70
C TYR A 145 1.63 -18.50 18.02
N LYS A 146 1.99 -17.27 18.38
CA LYS A 146 1.53 -16.66 19.64
C LYS A 146 0.05 -16.32 19.64
N LYS A 147 -0.50 -15.95 18.48
CA LYS A 147 -1.86 -15.37 18.40
C LYS A 147 -2.93 -16.32 17.90
N ASN A 148 -2.58 -17.36 17.12
CA ASN A 148 -3.57 -18.18 16.41
C ASN A 148 -3.24 -19.69 16.41
N MET A 149 -2.54 -20.19 17.41
CA MET A 149 -1.93 -21.53 17.46
C MET A 149 -2.88 -22.72 17.14
N ARG A 150 -4.19 -22.55 17.28
CA ARG A 150 -5.16 -23.65 17.10
C ARG A 150 -5.97 -23.61 15.81
N LEU A 151 -5.81 -22.56 14.98
CA LEU A 151 -6.70 -22.32 13.82
C LEU A 151 -6.00 -22.52 12.47
N LEU A 152 -4.76 -22.95 12.47
CA LEU A 152 -3.91 -22.95 11.29
C LEU A 152 -3.87 -24.35 10.67
N GLY A 153 -4.68 -24.58 9.62
CA GLY A 153 -4.70 -25.86 8.90
C GLY A 153 -3.58 -26.01 7.87
N THR A 154 -3.12 -24.90 7.25
CA THR A 154 -2.10 -24.92 6.18
C THR A 154 -1.14 -23.74 6.30
N ALA A 155 0.07 -23.86 5.72
CA ALA A 155 1.03 -22.78 5.64
C ALA A 155 0.46 -21.54 4.90
N ALA A 156 -0.26 -21.77 3.80
CA ALA A 156 -0.90 -20.69 3.05
C ALA A 156 -1.91 -19.89 3.90
N ASN A 157 -2.72 -20.59 4.71
CA ASN A 157 -3.66 -19.93 5.62
C ASN A 157 -2.93 -19.13 6.72
N SER A 158 -1.84 -19.67 7.25
CA SER A 158 -1.00 -18.98 8.23
C SER A 158 -0.38 -17.71 7.66
N ILE A 159 0.12 -17.76 6.42
CA ILE A 159 0.67 -16.59 5.72
C ILE A 159 -0.43 -15.54 5.53
N LYS A 160 -1.63 -15.94 5.08
CA LYS A 160 -2.75 -15.00 4.92
C LYS A 160 -3.14 -14.33 6.24
N ILE A 161 -3.24 -15.09 7.33
CA ILE A 161 -3.54 -14.55 8.66
C ILE A 161 -2.42 -13.62 9.14
N GLY A 162 -1.17 -14.03 9.00
CA GLY A 162 0.01 -13.24 9.37
C GLY A 162 0.08 -11.93 8.58
N THR A 163 -0.11 -12.01 7.27
CA THR A 163 -0.15 -10.85 6.37
C THR A 163 -1.25 -9.87 6.77
N ASN A 164 -2.47 -10.35 6.97
CA ASN A 164 -3.58 -9.51 7.43
C ASN A 164 -3.31 -8.88 8.80
N GLY A 165 -2.65 -9.61 9.69
CA GLY A 165 -2.25 -9.13 11.01
C GLY A 165 -1.22 -8.01 10.93
N ALA A 166 -0.16 -8.19 10.16
CA ALA A 166 0.88 -7.18 9.96
C ALA A 166 0.34 -5.95 9.21
N MET A 167 -0.50 -6.13 8.20
CA MET A 167 -1.12 -5.03 7.46
C MET A 167 -1.99 -4.09 8.32
N LYS A 168 -2.52 -4.55 9.45
CA LYS A 168 -3.33 -3.68 10.33
C LYS A 168 -2.55 -2.46 10.81
N GLU A 169 -1.29 -2.63 11.22
CA GLU A 169 -0.45 -1.51 11.66
C GLU A 169 -0.04 -0.64 10.46
N ILE A 170 0.32 -1.23 9.33
CA ILE A 170 0.62 -0.48 8.09
C ILE A 170 -0.56 0.43 7.70
N ILE A 171 -1.77 -0.12 7.66
CA ILE A 171 -2.98 0.64 7.31
C ILE A 171 -3.28 1.74 8.34
N LYS A 172 -3.04 1.48 9.62
CA LYS A 172 -3.22 2.46 10.69
C LYS A 172 -2.29 3.66 10.49
N GLU A 173 -1.01 3.43 10.17
CA GLU A 173 -0.07 4.52 9.90
C GLU A 173 -0.43 5.30 8.61
N LEU A 174 -0.81 4.62 7.54
CA LEU A 174 -1.29 5.27 6.31
C LEU A 174 -2.50 6.18 6.56
N ARG A 175 -3.42 5.77 7.46
CA ARG A 175 -4.56 6.61 7.86
C ARG A 175 -4.13 7.84 8.67
N LYS A 176 -3.14 7.71 9.57
CA LYS A 176 -2.62 8.85 10.33
C LYS A 176 -1.96 9.89 9.41
N LEU A 177 -1.12 9.43 8.46
CA LEU A 177 -0.47 10.30 7.49
C LEU A 177 -1.50 11.07 6.65
N LYS A 178 -2.58 10.39 6.24
CA LYS A 178 -3.67 11.03 5.52
C LYS A 178 -4.35 12.13 6.35
N ASN A 179 -4.66 11.85 7.61
CA ASN A 179 -5.33 12.82 8.49
C ASN A 179 -4.41 14.01 8.81
N ALA A 180 -3.10 13.79 8.97
CA ALA A 180 -2.13 14.85 9.16
C ALA A 180 -2.07 15.79 7.93
N SER A 181 -2.05 15.24 6.72
CA SER A 181 -2.06 16.03 5.47
C SER A 181 -3.33 16.86 5.31
N ALA A 182 -4.48 16.36 5.78
CA ALA A 182 -5.75 17.07 5.72
C ALA A 182 -5.87 18.20 6.78
N ALA A 183 -5.10 18.13 7.86
CA ALA A 183 -5.11 19.13 8.94
C ALA A 183 -4.18 20.34 8.65
N THR A 184 -3.31 20.23 7.66
CA THR A 184 -2.30 21.27 7.31
C THR A 184 -2.77 22.16 6.16
N LEU A 185 -3.98 21.95 5.62
CA LEU A 185 -4.64 22.71 4.55
C LEU A 185 -5.80 23.55 5.08
#